data_26d8fb1e395ff237ce10c8b5935fa68c
#
_entry.id   26d8fb1e395ff237ce10c8b5935fa68c
#
_cell.length_a   1.000
_cell.length_b   1.000
_cell.length_c   1.000
_cell.angle_alpha   90.00
_cell.angle_beta   90.00
_cell.angle_gamma   90.00
#
_symmetry.space_group_name_H-M   'P 1'
#
loop_
_entity.id
_entity.type
_entity.pdbx_description
1 polymer ?
#
loop_
_entity_poly.entity_id
_entity_poly.type
_entity_poly.pdbx_seq_one_letter_code
_entity_poly.pdbx_strand_id
1 'polypeptide(L)'
;MHEQVVLVNPKDEVLGVMEKLQAHRGGFLHRAFSVFLFNTKGEMLLQRRAGVKYHSPRLWTNAVCSHPRLGESYKAGAQRRLIEELGIDADISEKFSFIYKAEVGDNLWEHELDYVFTGIYEGDFNLNPEEVSEVKYISMETLDKELETNPEQFTEWFKIILKEYKQKMLK
;
A
#
# COMPACT_ATOMS: atom_id res chain seq x y z
N MET A 1 -17.71 11.64 -5.52
CA MET A 1 -18.01 10.79 -4.32
C MET A 1 -16.73 10.67 -3.50
N HIS A 2 -16.79 11.01 -2.23
CA HIS A 2 -15.65 10.93 -1.33
C HIS A 2 -15.45 9.48 -0.86
N GLU A 3 -14.22 9.00 -0.94
CA GLU A 3 -13.86 7.68 -0.45
C GLU A 3 -13.93 7.65 1.08
N GLN A 4 -14.51 6.59 1.63
CA GLN A 4 -14.60 6.36 3.06
C GLN A 4 -13.64 5.28 3.51
N VAL A 5 -13.16 5.40 4.76
CA VAL A 5 -12.35 4.38 5.42
C VAL A 5 -13.10 3.83 6.62
N VAL A 6 -12.78 2.60 7.02
CA VAL A 6 -13.40 1.93 8.16
C VAL A 6 -12.57 2.20 9.40
N LEU A 7 -13.14 2.91 10.37
CA LEU A 7 -12.48 3.18 11.65
C LEU A 7 -12.54 1.95 12.54
N VAL A 8 -11.42 1.64 13.18
CA VAL A 8 -11.31 0.47 14.04
C VAL A 8 -10.52 0.80 15.31
N ASN A 9 -10.64 -0.08 16.31
CA ASN A 9 -9.73 -0.11 17.45
C ASN A 9 -8.54 -1.06 17.14
N PRO A 10 -7.53 -1.15 18.01
CA PRO A 10 -6.38 -2.03 17.75
C PRO A 10 -6.71 -3.53 17.64
N LYS A 11 -7.90 -3.95 18.01
CA LYS A 11 -8.38 -5.34 17.86
C LYS A 11 -9.17 -5.55 16.57
N ASP A 12 -9.18 -4.55 15.66
CA ASP A 12 -9.91 -4.61 14.39
C ASP A 12 -11.45 -4.63 14.58
N GLU A 13 -11.95 -4.13 15.68
CA GLU A 13 -13.39 -3.97 15.87
C GLU A 13 -13.84 -2.66 15.24
N VAL A 14 -14.91 -2.72 14.44
CA VAL A 14 -15.42 -1.56 13.69
C VAL A 14 -16.02 -0.52 14.65
N LEU A 15 -15.55 0.71 14.55
CA LEU A 15 -16.07 1.86 15.31
C LEU A 15 -16.99 2.75 14.47
N GLY A 16 -16.89 2.65 13.14
CA GLY A 16 -17.67 3.46 12.21
C GLY A 16 -16.95 3.65 10.89
N VAL A 17 -17.41 4.62 10.11
CA VAL A 17 -16.77 5.01 8.85
C VAL A 17 -16.51 6.52 8.89
N MET A 18 -15.52 6.95 8.10
CA MET A 18 -15.15 8.36 8.01
C MET A 18 -14.65 8.64 6.60
N GLU A 19 -14.86 9.86 6.11
CA GLU A 19 -14.26 10.29 4.84
C GLU A 19 -12.73 10.23 4.95
N LYS A 20 -12.07 9.69 3.91
CA LYS A 20 -10.64 9.38 3.93
C LYS A 20 -9.76 10.58 4.30
N LEU A 21 -10.00 11.74 3.69
CA LEU A 21 -9.19 12.93 3.97
C LEU A 21 -9.36 13.38 5.43
N GLN A 22 -10.59 13.31 5.95
CA GLN A 22 -10.87 13.65 7.34
C GLN A 22 -10.16 12.71 8.31
N ALA A 23 -10.13 11.42 8.00
CA ALA A 23 -9.41 10.42 8.82
C ALA A 23 -7.91 10.71 8.84
N HIS A 24 -7.33 11.10 7.69
CA HIS A 24 -5.92 11.45 7.60
C HIS A 24 -5.58 12.75 8.33
N ARG A 25 -6.45 13.74 8.27
CA ARG A 25 -6.26 15.01 9.00
C ARG A 25 -6.31 14.81 10.52
N GLY A 26 -7.20 13.96 10.99
CA GLY A 26 -7.36 13.68 12.42
C GLY A 26 -6.45 12.59 12.97
N GLY A 27 -5.76 11.85 12.11
CA GLY A 27 -4.92 10.73 12.52
C GLY A 27 -5.70 9.57 13.12
N PHE A 28 -6.92 9.32 12.66
CA PHE A 28 -7.77 8.24 13.18
C PHE A 28 -7.32 6.88 12.67
N LEU A 29 -7.28 5.89 13.56
CA LEU A 29 -6.94 4.51 13.19
C LEU A 29 -8.02 3.93 12.28
N HIS A 30 -7.62 3.45 11.13
CA HIS A 30 -8.53 2.87 10.14
C HIS A 30 -7.90 1.66 9.44
N ARG A 31 -8.74 0.87 8.78
CA ARG A 31 -8.31 -0.32 8.04
C ARG A 31 -7.56 0.04 6.77
N ALA A 32 -6.51 -0.71 6.50
CA ALA A 32 -5.73 -0.60 5.28
C ALA A 32 -5.17 -1.95 4.88
N PHE A 33 -4.71 -2.05 3.64
CA PHE A 33 -3.98 -3.22 3.15
C PHE A 33 -2.82 -2.77 2.29
N SER A 34 -1.78 -3.59 2.25
CA SER A 34 -0.61 -3.41 1.40
C SER A 34 -0.33 -4.71 0.66
N VAL A 35 -0.13 -4.63 -0.65
CA VAL A 35 0.18 -5.79 -1.48
C VAL A 35 1.60 -5.66 -2.02
N PHE A 36 2.37 -6.73 -1.84
CA PHE A 36 3.72 -6.86 -2.39
C PHE A 36 3.72 -7.99 -3.40
N LEU A 37 4.03 -7.68 -4.65
CA LEU A 37 4.12 -8.67 -5.71
C LEU A 37 5.57 -8.85 -6.13
N PHE A 38 5.89 -10.09 -6.48
CA PHE A 38 7.22 -10.47 -6.94
C PHE A 38 7.11 -11.22 -8.26
N ASN A 39 8.17 -11.20 -9.06
CA ASN A 39 8.26 -12.10 -10.20
C ASN A 39 8.96 -13.40 -9.78
N THR A 40 9.12 -14.35 -10.71
CA THR A 40 9.77 -15.65 -10.43
C THR A 40 11.26 -15.54 -10.14
N LYS A 41 11.87 -14.39 -10.45
CA LYS A 41 13.26 -14.08 -10.10
C LYS A 41 13.42 -13.52 -8.69
N GLY A 42 12.31 -13.31 -7.96
CA GLY A 42 12.33 -12.72 -6.64
C GLY A 42 12.47 -11.20 -6.63
N GLU A 43 12.29 -10.56 -7.76
CA GLU A 43 12.29 -9.10 -7.85
C GLU A 43 10.93 -8.55 -7.43
N MET A 44 10.94 -7.44 -6.68
CA MET A 44 9.70 -6.81 -6.18
C MET A 44 9.13 -5.85 -7.21
N LEU A 45 7.80 -5.90 -7.39
CA LEU A 45 7.08 -4.92 -8.20
C LEU A 45 6.91 -3.62 -7.42
N LEU A 46 7.38 -2.52 -8.00
CA LEU A 46 7.14 -1.19 -7.48
C LEU A 46 6.20 -0.43 -8.41
N GLN A 47 5.30 0.37 -7.82
CA GLN A 47 4.53 1.36 -8.58
C GLN A 47 5.00 2.76 -8.21
N ARG A 48 4.96 3.66 -9.17
CA ARG A 48 5.17 5.09 -8.94
C ARG A 48 3.81 5.76 -8.88
N ARG A 49 3.53 6.44 -7.77
CA ARG A 49 2.24 7.12 -7.57
C ARG A 49 2.06 8.25 -8.58
N ALA A 50 0.84 8.38 -9.10
CA ALA A 50 0.52 9.45 -10.04
C ALA A 50 0.76 10.84 -9.42
N GLY A 51 1.13 11.81 -10.26
CA GLY A 51 1.39 13.17 -9.81
C GLY A 51 0.16 13.93 -9.30
N VAL A 52 -1.04 13.43 -9.57
CA VAL A 52 -2.32 14.04 -9.13
C VAL A 52 -2.77 13.57 -7.74
N LYS A 53 -2.02 12.67 -7.09
CA LYS A 53 -2.37 12.20 -5.73
C LYS A 53 -2.24 13.33 -4.73
N TYR A 54 -3.17 13.40 -3.75
CA TYR A 54 -3.20 14.50 -2.78
C TYR A 54 -2.09 14.44 -1.72
N HIS A 55 -1.46 13.27 -1.52
CA HIS A 55 -0.24 13.14 -0.72
C HIS A 55 0.72 12.17 -1.38
N SER A 56 1.99 12.33 -1.07
CA SER A 56 3.07 11.47 -1.57
C SER A 56 3.04 11.27 -3.10
N PRO A 57 2.78 12.33 -3.91
CA PRO A 57 2.73 12.19 -5.37
C PRO A 57 4.12 11.83 -5.91
N ARG A 58 4.14 11.06 -7.00
CA ARG A 58 5.34 10.65 -7.74
C ARG A 58 6.35 9.84 -6.94
N LEU A 59 6.00 9.37 -5.75
CA LEU A 59 6.85 8.49 -4.96
C LEU A 59 6.65 7.03 -5.38
N TRP A 60 7.72 6.25 -5.20
CA TRP A 60 7.69 4.81 -5.41
C TRP A 60 7.18 4.11 -4.16
N THR A 61 6.45 3.02 -4.37
CA THR A 61 5.91 2.21 -3.29
C THR A 61 5.69 0.77 -3.79
N ASN A 62 5.18 -0.10 -2.93
CA ASN A 62 4.82 -1.47 -3.28
C ASN A 62 3.67 -1.51 -4.31
N ALA A 63 3.21 -2.70 -4.69
CA ALA A 63 2.25 -2.89 -5.77
C ALA A 63 0.97 -2.07 -5.59
N VAL A 64 0.25 -2.22 -4.47
CA VAL A 64 -0.87 -1.36 -4.10
C VAL A 64 -0.96 -1.18 -2.59
N CYS A 65 -1.47 -0.02 -2.17
CA CYS A 65 -1.84 0.30 -0.79
C CYS A 65 -3.16 1.05 -0.83
N SER A 66 -4.17 0.57 -0.12
CA SER A 66 -5.46 1.23 -0.08
C SER A 66 -6.27 0.74 1.13
N HIS A 67 -7.58 0.90 1.06
CA HIS A 67 -8.46 0.70 2.20
C HIS A 67 -9.64 -0.18 1.79
N PRO A 68 -10.02 -1.19 2.62
CA PRO A 68 -11.25 -1.93 2.36
C PRO A 68 -12.48 -1.05 2.63
N ARG A 69 -13.56 -1.37 1.94
CA ARG A 69 -14.87 -0.75 2.18
C ARG A 69 -15.55 -1.45 3.36
N LEU A 70 -16.53 -0.79 3.96
CA LEU A 70 -17.33 -1.41 5.02
C LEU A 70 -17.99 -2.69 4.48
N GLY A 71 -17.82 -3.80 5.19
CA GLY A 71 -18.33 -5.10 4.77
C GLY A 71 -17.46 -5.86 3.79
N GLU A 72 -16.41 -5.22 3.26
CA GLU A 72 -15.45 -5.86 2.35
C GLU A 72 -14.30 -6.48 3.17
N SER A 73 -13.89 -7.71 2.82
CA SER A 73 -12.70 -8.29 3.45
C SER A 73 -11.43 -7.56 2.98
N TYR A 74 -10.36 -7.65 3.76
CA TYR A 74 -9.09 -7.07 3.36
C TYR A 74 -8.61 -7.63 2.02
N LYS A 75 -8.70 -8.95 1.83
CA LYS A 75 -8.28 -9.61 0.60
C LYS A 75 -9.11 -9.16 -0.61
N ALA A 76 -10.43 -9.09 -0.46
CA ALA A 76 -11.31 -8.64 -1.55
C ALA A 76 -11.01 -7.19 -1.95
N GLY A 77 -10.77 -6.32 -0.97
CA GLY A 77 -10.37 -4.94 -1.22
C GLY A 77 -9.04 -4.86 -1.95
N ALA A 78 -8.05 -5.66 -1.51
CA ALA A 78 -6.75 -5.72 -2.15
C ALA A 78 -6.85 -6.16 -3.62
N GLN A 79 -7.62 -7.22 -3.89
CA GLN A 79 -7.84 -7.70 -5.27
C GLN A 79 -8.57 -6.67 -6.11
N ARG A 80 -9.57 -5.99 -5.56
CA ARG A 80 -10.27 -4.90 -6.25
C ARG A 80 -9.32 -3.79 -6.66
N ARG A 81 -8.43 -3.36 -5.77
CA ARG A 81 -7.49 -2.28 -6.07
C ARG A 81 -6.39 -2.70 -7.05
N LEU A 82 -5.97 -3.96 -7.05
CA LEU A 82 -5.04 -4.46 -8.07
C LEU A 82 -5.65 -4.30 -9.47
N ILE A 83 -6.93 -4.58 -9.62
CA ILE A 83 -7.64 -4.38 -10.89
C ILE A 83 -7.77 -2.90 -11.22
N GLU A 84 -8.22 -2.08 -10.25
CA GLU A 84 -8.46 -0.65 -10.47
C GLU A 84 -7.18 0.14 -10.77
N GLU A 85 -6.07 -0.17 -10.11
CA GLU A 85 -4.82 0.58 -10.27
C GLU A 85 -3.90 0.02 -11.35
N LEU A 86 -3.73 -1.30 -11.39
CA LEU A 86 -2.75 -1.97 -12.25
C LEU A 86 -3.38 -2.79 -13.38
N GLY A 87 -4.69 -2.98 -13.36
CA GLY A 87 -5.39 -3.77 -14.37
C GLY A 87 -5.05 -5.25 -14.32
N ILE A 88 -4.71 -5.77 -13.14
CA ILE A 88 -4.27 -7.17 -12.98
C ILE A 88 -5.13 -7.94 -12.00
N ASP A 89 -5.18 -9.25 -12.19
CA ASP A 89 -5.73 -10.21 -11.25
C ASP A 89 -4.57 -11.10 -10.82
N ALA A 90 -4.21 -11.05 -9.55
CA ALA A 90 -3.10 -11.83 -9.01
C ALA A 90 -3.58 -12.63 -7.78
N ASP A 91 -3.07 -13.84 -7.65
CA ASP A 91 -3.31 -14.65 -6.46
C ASP A 91 -2.43 -14.12 -5.32
N ILE A 92 -3.07 -13.71 -4.22
CA ILE A 92 -2.37 -13.11 -3.08
C ILE A 92 -2.73 -13.84 -1.79
N SER A 93 -1.78 -13.88 -0.85
CA SER A 93 -1.94 -14.48 0.46
C SER A 93 -1.59 -13.50 1.55
N GLU A 94 -2.36 -13.50 2.64
CA GLU A 94 -2.06 -12.69 3.82
C GLU A 94 -0.80 -13.22 4.50
N LYS A 95 0.09 -12.32 4.90
CA LYS A 95 1.33 -12.67 5.60
C LYS A 95 1.32 -12.23 7.06
N PHE A 96 0.92 -10.99 7.33
CA PHE A 96 0.86 -10.44 8.69
C PHE A 96 0.06 -9.14 8.68
N SER A 97 -0.24 -8.63 9.89
CA SER A 97 -0.82 -7.30 10.07
C SER A 97 -0.04 -6.53 11.12
N PHE A 98 -0.11 -5.22 11.08
CA PHE A 98 0.53 -4.35 12.04
C PHE A 98 -0.14 -2.98 12.07
N ILE A 99 0.13 -2.21 13.11
CA ILE A 99 -0.37 -0.84 13.24
C ILE A 99 0.82 0.10 13.10
N TYR A 100 0.66 1.15 12.29
CA TYR A 100 1.66 2.20 12.19
C TYR A 100 1.00 3.57 12.14
N LYS A 101 1.79 4.61 12.46
CA LYS A 101 1.37 6.00 12.34
C LYS A 101 2.54 6.81 11.78
N ALA A 102 2.28 7.54 10.70
CA ALA A 102 3.31 8.35 10.02
C ALA A 102 2.71 9.62 9.43
N GLU A 103 3.44 10.70 9.51
CA GLU A 103 3.08 11.93 8.81
C GLU A 103 3.50 11.80 7.34
N VAL A 104 2.58 12.13 6.42
CA VAL A 104 2.80 11.97 4.97
C VAL A 104 2.77 13.31 4.22
N GLY A 105 2.96 14.42 4.94
CA GLY A 105 2.98 15.77 4.39
C GLY A 105 1.67 16.53 4.61
N ASP A 106 1.70 17.86 4.53
CA ASP A 106 0.53 18.75 4.64
C ASP A 106 -0.36 18.49 5.86
N ASN A 107 0.25 18.12 7.00
CA ASN A 107 -0.44 17.77 8.24
C ASN A 107 -1.42 16.60 8.09
N LEU A 108 -1.11 15.67 7.16
CA LEU A 108 -1.86 14.44 6.97
C LEU A 108 -1.12 13.29 7.66
N TRP A 109 -1.90 12.40 8.27
CA TRP A 109 -1.38 11.26 9.02
C TRP A 109 -1.95 9.96 8.48
N GLU A 110 -1.06 9.00 8.23
CA GLU A 110 -1.44 7.61 8.03
C GLU A 110 -1.41 6.92 9.38
N HIS A 111 -2.58 6.57 9.92
CA HIS A 111 -2.69 5.77 11.14
C HIS A 111 -3.54 4.55 10.80
N GLU A 112 -2.87 3.43 10.54
CA GLU A 112 -3.49 2.30 9.86
C GLU A 112 -3.25 0.99 10.59
N LEU A 113 -4.31 0.16 10.62
CA LEU A 113 -4.18 -1.28 10.86
C LEU A 113 -4.05 -1.89 9.47
N ASP A 114 -2.83 -2.26 9.11
CA ASP A 114 -2.45 -2.66 7.76
C ASP A 114 -2.27 -4.17 7.68
N TYR A 115 -3.02 -4.81 6.78
CA TYR A 115 -2.87 -6.23 6.46
C TYR A 115 -2.01 -6.37 5.22
N VAL A 116 -0.92 -7.11 5.33
CA VAL A 116 0.08 -7.26 4.26
C VAL A 116 -0.14 -8.58 3.53
N PHE A 117 -0.27 -8.48 2.21
CA PHE A 117 -0.44 -9.62 1.29
C PHE A 117 0.76 -9.70 0.36
N THR A 118 1.10 -10.92 -0.04
CA THR A 118 2.14 -11.15 -1.06
C THR A 118 1.61 -12.08 -2.15
N GLY A 119 2.22 -12.00 -3.33
CA GLY A 119 1.91 -12.86 -4.46
C GLY A 119 2.99 -12.79 -5.53
N ILE A 120 2.87 -13.66 -6.53
CA ILE A 120 3.76 -13.68 -7.70
C ILE A 120 2.94 -13.28 -8.92
N TYR A 121 3.48 -12.37 -9.72
CA TYR A 121 2.84 -11.91 -10.94
C TYR A 121 3.89 -11.62 -12.02
N GLU A 122 3.63 -12.06 -13.24
CA GLU A 122 4.53 -11.83 -14.39
C GLU A 122 3.78 -11.43 -15.67
N GLY A 123 2.49 -11.17 -15.57
CA GLY A 123 1.68 -10.78 -16.72
C GLY A 123 1.83 -9.31 -17.11
N ASP A 124 0.97 -8.88 -18.00
CA ASP A 124 0.91 -7.50 -18.47
C ASP A 124 0.14 -6.61 -17.50
N PHE A 125 0.33 -5.30 -17.64
CA PHE A 125 -0.33 -4.29 -16.83
C PHE A 125 -1.21 -3.39 -17.71
N ASN A 126 -2.30 -2.91 -17.14
CA ASN A 126 -3.13 -1.85 -17.71
C ASN A 126 -3.33 -0.78 -16.65
N LEU A 127 -2.38 0.14 -16.57
CA LEU A 127 -2.31 1.12 -15.50
C LEU A 127 -3.41 2.18 -15.60
N ASN A 128 -4.02 2.52 -14.46
CA ASN A 128 -4.89 3.68 -14.34
C ASN A 128 -4.01 4.91 -14.13
N PRO A 129 -3.94 5.85 -15.10
CA PRO A 129 -3.02 6.99 -15.02
C PRO A 129 -3.35 7.98 -13.90
N GLU A 130 -4.56 7.95 -13.36
CA GLU A 130 -4.94 8.79 -12.21
C GLU A 130 -4.37 8.25 -10.90
N GLU A 131 -3.99 6.98 -10.87
CA GLU A 131 -3.47 6.31 -9.67
C GLU A 131 -1.97 6.02 -9.79
N VAL A 132 -1.53 5.54 -10.95
CA VAL A 132 -0.19 5.00 -11.17
C VAL A 132 0.43 5.56 -12.42
N SER A 133 1.63 6.14 -12.32
CA SER A 133 2.33 6.66 -13.49
C SER A 133 3.19 5.60 -14.19
N GLU A 134 3.81 4.70 -13.44
CA GLU A 134 4.62 3.62 -14.01
C GLU A 134 4.84 2.50 -12.99
N VAL A 135 5.29 1.34 -13.48
CA VAL A 135 5.69 0.19 -12.64
C VAL A 135 7.05 -0.31 -13.09
N LYS A 136 7.76 -0.97 -12.18
CA LYS A 136 9.01 -1.67 -12.49
C LYS A 136 9.24 -2.80 -11.50
N TYR A 137 9.98 -3.83 -11.92
CA TYR A 137 10.52 -4.82 -11.00
C TYR A 137 11.94 -4.41 -10.59
N ILE A 138 12.28 -4.65 -9.33
CA ILE A 138 13.59 -4.31 -8.78
C ILE A 138 14.10 -5.46 -7.92
N SER A 139 15.39 -5.79 -8.04
CA SER A 139 15.98 -6.80 -7.17
C SER A 139 16.04 -6.28 -5.73
N MET A 140 15.96 -7.18 -4.75
CA MET A 140 16.00 -6.79 -3.35
C MET A 140 17.34 -6.11 -2.99
N GLU A 141 18.43 -6.55 -3.60
CA GLU A 141 19.74 -5.91 -3.40
C GLU A 141 19.75 -4.46 -3.89
N THR A 142 19.25 -4.22 -5.09
CA THR A 142 19.17 -2.87 -5.65
C THR A 142 18.22 -1.99 -4.83
N LEU A 143 17.09 -2.55 -4.43
CA LEU A 143 16.12 -1.83 -3.59
C LEU A 143 16.73 -1.39 -2.26
N ASP A 144 17.48 -2.26 -1.60
CA ASP A 144 18.15 -1.92 -0.34
C ASP A 144 19.11 -0.74 -0.53
N LYS A 145 19.87 -0.73 -1.63
CA LYS A 145 20.79 0.38 -1.97
C LYS A 145 20.02 1.69 -2.23
N GLU A 146 18.93 1.61 -2.99
CA GLU A 146 18.10 2.77 -3.30
C GLU A 146 17.46 3.36 -2.02
N LEU A 147 17.01 2.52 -1.11
CA LEU A 147 16.45 2.97 0.17
C LEU A 147 17.49 3.69 1.05
N GLU A 148 18.76 3.30 0.97
CA GLU A 148 19.85 3.96 1.68
C GLU A 148 20.26 5.28 1.03
N THR A 149 20.36 5.31 -0.30
CA THR A 149 20.90 6.46 -1.04
C THR A 149 19.85 7.50 -1.41
N ASN A 150 18.61 7.08 -1.69
CA ASN A 150 17.53 7.96 -2.14
C ASN A 150 16.22 7.67 -1.40
N PRO A 151 16.21 7.68 -0.05
CA PRO A 151 15.00 7.33 0.71
C PRO A 151 13.81 8.25 0.44
N GLU A 152 14.07 9.49 0.02
CA GLU A 152 13.03 10.48 -0.30
C GLU A 152 12.18 10.12 -1.52
N GLN A 153 12.62 9.15 -2.33
CA GLN A 153 11.88 8.69 -3.51
C GLN A 153 10.80 7.66 -3.17
N PHE A 154 10.72 7.25 -1.91
CA PHE A 154 9.80 6.19 -1.47
C PHE A 154 8.80 6.72 -0.46
N THR A 155 7.60 6.10 -0.44
CA THR A 155 6.57 6.49 0.53
C THR A 155 6.99 6.10 1.95
N GLU A 156 6.46 6.82 2.95
CA GLU A 156 6.80 6.57 4.35
C GLU A 156 6.36 5.17 4.81
N TRP A 157 5.14 4.73 4.44
CA TRP A 157 4.65 3.39 4.83
C TRP A 157 5.49 2.27 4.21
N PHE A 158 5.96 2.44 2.97
CA PHE A 158 6.81 1.46 2.31
C PHE A 158 8.13 1.29 3.06
N LYS A 159 8.76 2.39 3.46
CA LYS A 159 10.01 2.38 4.23
C LYS A 159 9.82 1.70 5.58
N ILE A 160 8.72 1.98 6.28
CA ILE A 160 8.40 1.37 7.57
C ILE A 160 8.24 -0.15 7.43
N ILE A 161 7.44 -0.59 6.45
CA ILE A 161 7.19 -2.02 6.24
C ILE A 161 8.50 -2.75 5.94
N LEU A 162 9.32 -2.23 5.04
CA LEU A 162 10.57 -2.90 4.68
C LEU A 162 11.57 -2.91 5.82
N LYS A 163 11.69 -1.82 6.56
CA LYS A 163 12.62 -1.75 7.69
C LYS A 163 12.30 -2.76 8.78
N GLU A 164 11.03 -2.90 9.13
CA GLU A 164 10.62 -3.68 10.29
C GLU A 164 10.14 -5.10 9.96
N TYR A 165 9.60 -5.31 8.75
CA TYR A 165 8.87 -6.55 8.44
C TYR A 165 9.35 -7.28 7.18
N LYS A 166 10.44 -6.82 6.55
CA LYS A 166 10.95 -7.43 5.30
C LYS A 166 11.09 -8.95 5.40
N GLN A 167 11.63 -9.46 6.48
CA GLN A 167 11.84 -10.89 6.65
C GLN A 167 10.53 -11.69 6.70
N LYS A 168 9.47 -11.08 7.23
CA LYS A 168 8.16 -11.72 7.27
C LYS A 168 7.52 -11.85 5.89
N MET A 169 7.82 -10.93 4.97
CA MET A 169 7.32 -10.98 3.60
C MET A 169 8.01 -12.03 2.76
N LEU A 170 9.30 -12.25 3.00
CA LEU A 170 10.13 -13.11 2.16
C LEU A 170 10.12 -14.59 2.57
N LYS A 171 9.40 -14.92 3.64
CA LYS A 171 9.27 -16.31 4.10
C LYS A 171 8.15 -17.06 3.39
#